data_ea9b17161030d457a259449defcf794c
#
_entry.id   ea9b17161030d457a259449defcf794c
#
_cell.length_a   1.000
_cell.length_b   1.000
_cell.length_c   1.000
_cell.angle_alpha   90.00
_cell.angle_beta   90.00
_cell.angle_gamma   90.00
#
_symmetry.space_group_name_H-M   'P 1'
#
loop_
_entity.id
_entity.type
_entity.pdbx_description
1 polymer ?
#
loop_
_entity_poly.entity_id
_entity_poly.type
_entity_poly.pdbx_seq_one_letter_code
_entity_poly.pdbx_strand_id
1 'polypeptide(L)'
;AATNTTDGSLQTDGGLSVALDAVIGDDLIMLSDASVIHFGANSEITLTHVHDVGLTVTNTINGTDNRPTVLQLKSEEDAIVADDVIGKITFTAGDSDDSDAVAIAAAIEAVAEDTFAADNNATKLSFKTGASEAATEKMALSSAGVLSILADGSGTSSNSIVLGAGSDLQIFHDGSHSYINETGDGSLILKGSSVALQSSGGETMVNAATDGAVTLYYDNAIKLTTVTGGVTVNGTLTATTVTETSDERLKSDIKIIENGLDKVMNMRGVRFTRDNEPHIGVIAQEVEKIIPEVVTDGDYKSVAYGNMVGVLIEAVKDLKKELDEHKKGCTCGSNN
;
A
#
# COMPACT_ATOMS: atom_id res chain seq x y z
N ALA A 1 -27.43 -26.34 -53.94
CA ALA A 1 -26.93 -26.71 -52.63
C ALA A 1 -28.01 -27.52 -51.89
N ALA A 2 -27.62 -28.58 -51.19
CA ALA A 2 -28.53 -29.31 -50.33
C ALA A 2 -28.85 -28.43 -49.10
N THR A 3 -30.12 -28.27 -48.78
CA THR A 3 -30.60 -27.44 -47.67
C THR A 3 -31.22 -28.25 -46.52
N ASN A 4 -31.45 -29.51 -46.76
CA ASN A 4 -32.00 -30.46 -45.80
C ASN A 4 -31.54 -31.91 -46.09
N THR A 5 -32.04 -32.90 -45.29
CA THR A 5 -31.63 -34.31 -45.42
C THR A 5 -32.21 -35.04 -46.65
N THR A 6 -33.06 -34.36 -47.45
CA THR A 6 -33.76 -34.99 -48.58
C THR A 6 -33.47 -34.43 -49.95
N ASP A 7 -32.61 -33.41 -50.07
CA ASP A 7 -32.33 -32.70 -51.35
C ASP A 7 -30.85 -32.88 -51.84
N GLY A 8 -30.03 -33.69 -51.23
CA GLY A 8 -28.65 -33.99 -51.65
C GLY A 8 -28.54 -35.02 -52.73
N SER A 9 -27.42 -35.01 -53.47
CA SER A 9 -27.09 -35.99 -54.55
C SER A 9 -26.75 -37.40 -53.97
N LEU A 10 -26.27 -37.49 -52.77
CA LEU A 10 -26.01 -38.74 -52.03
C LEU A 10 -26.83 -38.73 -50.75
N GLN A 11 -27.76 -39.66 -50.63
CA GLN A 11 -28.59 -39.86 -49.46
C GLN A 11 -28.34 -41.27 -48.87
N THR A 12 -28.09 -41.34 -47.55
CA THR A 12 -27.92 -42.62 -46.85
C THR A 12 -28.86 -42.63 -45.63
N ASP A 13 -29.62 -43.71 -45.42
CA ASP A 13 -30.46 -43.93 -44.24
C ASP A 13 -29.65 -44.30 -42.99
N GLY A 14 -28.35 -44.42 -43.14
CA GLY A 14 -27.35 -44.74 -42.08
C GLY A 14 -26.16 -43.82 -42.15
N GLY A 15 -25.08 -44.17 -41.48
CA GLY A 15 -23.86 -43.42 -41.50
C GLY A 15 -23.09 -43.55 -42.83
N LEU A 16 -22.35 -42.54 -43.20
CA LEU A 16 -21.33 -42.56 -44.27
C LEU A 16 -19.98 -42.95 -43.67
N SER A 17 -19.34 -44.04 -44.14
CA SER A 17 -17.96 -44.41 -43.77
C SER A 17 -17.00 -44.12 -44.93
N VAL A 18 -16.02 -43.34 -44.69
CA VAL A 18 -14.96 -43.00 -45.63
C VAL A 18 -13.62 -43.53 -45.06
N ALA A 19 -12.98 -44.45 -45.80
CA ALA A 19 -11.77 -45.13 -45.27
C ALA A 19 -10.50 -44.27 -45.27
N LEU A 20 -10.47 -43.21 -46.06
CA LEU A 20 -9.35 -42.25 -46.13
C LEU A 20 -9.88 -40.83 -45.91
N ASP A 21 -9.70 -39.95 -46.86
CA ASP A 21 -10.04 -38.52 -46.71
C ASP A 21 -11.46 -38.24 -47.26
N ALA A 22 -12.16 -37.33 -46.62
CA ALA A 22 -13.36 -36.72 -47.15
C ALA A 22 -13.06 -35.26 -47.49
N VAL A 23 -13.25 -34.87 -48.77
CA VAL A 23 -13.06 -33.48 -49.21
C VAL A 23 -14.46 -32.89 -49.43
N ILE A 24 -14.81 -31.85 -48.66
CA ILE A 24 -16.06 -31.09 -48.75
C ILE A 24 -15.73 -29.75 -49.36
N GLY A 25 -16.21 -29.46 -50.58
CA GLY A 25 -15.87 -28.26 -51.35
C GLY A 25 -16.56 -26.98 -50.91
N ASP A 26 -17.56 -27.06 -49.98
CA ASP A 26 -18.27 -25.93 -49.43
C ASP A 26 -18.58 -26.22 -47.94
N ASP A 27 -19.80 -26.12 -47.46
CA ASP A 27 -20.14 -26.25 -46.04
C ASP A 27 -20.34 -27.69 -45.58
N LEU A 28 -19.98 -28.01 -44.34
CA LEU A 28 -20.45 -29.16 -43.57
C LEU A 28 -21.51 -28.70 -42.57
N ILE A 29 -22.78 -29.08 -42.85
CA ILE A 29 -23.92 -28.71 -41.99
C ILE A 29 -24.27 -29.87 -41.08
N MET A 30 -24.18 -29.70 -39.78
CA MET A 30 -24.56 -30.65 -38.74
C MET A 30 -25.82 -30.15 -38.04
N LEU A 31 -26.94 -30.84 -38.27
CA LEU A 31 -28.28 -30.36 -37.85
C LEU A 31 -28.70 -30.75 -36.44
N SER A 32 -27.94 -31.61 -35.77
CA SER A 32 -28.28 -32.03 -34.39
C SER A 32 -27.84 -31.02 -33.35
N ASP A 33 -28.74 -30.71 -32.41
CA ASP A 33 -28.42 -29.86 -31.26
C ASP A 33 -27.37 -30.45 -30.29
N ALA A 34 -26.97 -31.69 -30.52
CA ALA A 34 -25.91 -32.39 -29.78
C ALA A 34 -24.84 -32.94 -30.74
N SER A 35 -24.58 -32.24 -31.86
CA SER A 35 -23.57 -32.67 -32.85
C SER A 35 -22.15 -32.70 -32.20
N VAL A 36 -21.42 -33.80 -32.49
CA VAL A 36 -20.09 -34.01 -31.96
C VAL A 36 -19.13 -34.40 -33.11
N ILE A 37 -17.99 -33.71 -33.14
CA ILE A 37 -16.80 -34.13 -33.95
C ILE A 37 -15.81 -34.81 -33.00
N HIS A 38 -15.47 -36.04 -33.31
CA HIS A 38 -14.54 -36.86 -32.53
C HIS A 38 -13.14 -36.85 -33.15
N PHE A 39 -12.10 -36.72 -32.35
CA PHE A 39 -10.70 -36.81 -32.77
C PHE A 39 -9.99 -37.93 -31.98
N GLY A 40 -9.16 -38.70 -32.67
CA GLY A 40 -8.42 -39.83 -32.12
C GLY A 40 -9.19 -41.17 -32.20
N ALA A 41 -8.44 -42.29 -32.14
CA ALA A 41 -9.00 -43.62 -32.31
C ALA A 41 -10.03 -44.05 -31.24
N ASN A 42 -9.93 -43.45 -30.06
CA ASN A 42 -10.85 -43.66 -28.92
C ASN A 42 -11.69 -42.44 -28.60
N SER A 43 -11.77 -41.50 -29.55
CA SER A 43 -12.52 -40.21 -29.34
C SER A 43 -11.97 -39.41 -28.13
N GLU A 44 -10.66 -39.38 -27.96
CA GLU A 44 -10.00 -38.74 -26.80
C GLU A 44 -10.27 -37.26 -26.69
N ILE A 45 -10.46 -36.61 -27.84
CA ILE A 45 -10.86 -35.19 -27.89
C ILE A 45 -12.19 -35.06 -28.65
N THR A 46 -13.12 -34.29 -28.16
CA THR A 46 -14.37 -33.98 -28.84
C THR A 46 -14.57 -32.48 -28.97
N LEU A 47 -15.18 -32.05 -30.10
CA LEU A 47 -15.76 -30.73 -30.27
C LEU A 47 -17.31 -30.92 -30.33
N THR A 48 -18.01 -30.46 -29.32
CA THR A 48 -19.45 -30.69 -29.12
C THR A 48 -20.19 -29.37 -29.22
N HIS A 49 -21.30 -29.35 -30.04
CA HIS A 49 -22.30 -28.31 -29.97
C HIS A 49 -23.14 -28.53 -28.71
N VAL A 50 -23.25 -27.53 -27.87
CA VAL A 50 -24.12 -27.49 -26.71
C VAL A 50 -25.19 -26.47 -26.98
N HIS A 51 -26.46 -26.93 -27.06
CA HIS A 51 -27.62 -26.10 -27.39
C HIS A 51 -27.71 -24.86 -26.49
N ASP A 52 -27.93 -23.69 -27.11
CA ASP A 52 -28.00 -22.37 -26.45
C ASP A 52 -26.75 -21.93 -25.66
N VAL A 53 -25.64 -22.72 -25.71
CA VAL A 53 -24.40 -22.40 -24.98
C VAL A 53 -23.20 -22.13 -25.93
N GLY A 54 -22.99 -23.01 -26.93
CA GLY A 54 -21.89 -22.87 -27.89
C GLY A 54 -21.10 -24.13 -28.17
N LEU A 55 -19.79 -24.04 -28.32
CA LEU A 55 -18.91 -25.17 -28.60
C LEU A 55 -18.04 -25.51 -27.38
N THR A 56 -18.03 -26.80 -27.04
CA THR A 56 -17.18 -27.36 -25.97
C THR A 56 -16.11 -28.25 -26.55
N VAL A 57 -14.85 -28.00 -26.22
CA VAL A 57 -13.71 -28.92 -26.49
C VAL A 57 -13.48 -29.74 -25.23
N THR A 58 -13.58 -31.06 -25.33
CA THR A 58 -13.47 -31.96 -24.17
C THR A 58 -12.36 -32.98 -24.40
N ASN A 59 -11.47 -33.16 -23.44
CA ASN A 59 -10.62 -34.33 -23.32
C ASN A 59 -11.41 -35.42 -22.59
N THR A 60 -11.76 -36.49 -23.27
CA THR A 60 -12.60 -37.58 -22.75
C THR A 60 -11.80 -38.69 -22.08
N ILE A 61 -10.46 -38.60 -22.09
CA ILE A 61 -9.60 -39.62 -21.50
C ILE A 61 -9.84 -39.71 -19.98
N ASN A 62 -10.45 -40.79 -19.56
CA ASN A 62 -10.63 -41.08 -18.14
C ASN A 62 -9.31 -41.59 -17.55
N GLY A 63 -8.72 -40.84 -16.65
CA GLY A 63 -7.44 -41.15 -16.03
C GLY A 63 -7.24 -40.47 -14.70
N THR A 64 -6.26 -40.91 -13.94
CA THR A 64 -6.05 -40.51 -12.56
C THR A 64 -5.08 -39.35 -12.40
N ASP A 65 -4.49 -38.82 -13.48
CA ASP A 65 -3.42 -37.82 -13.35
C ASP A 65 -3.41 -36.84 -14.54
N ASN A 66 -3.18 -35.58 -14.27
CA ASN A 66 -2.90 -34.42 -15.10
C ASN A 66 -3.23 -34.55 -16.61
N ARG A 67 -4.51 -34.51 -16.96
CA ARG A 67 -5.01 -34.61 -18.34
C ARG A 67 -5.81 -33.39 -18.75
N PRO A 68 -5.14 -32.25 -18.97
CA PRO A 68 -5.80 -31.02 -19.36
C PRO A 68 -6.40 -31.11 -20.75
N THR A 69 -7.48 -30.41 -20.99
CA THR A 69 -7.87 -30.04 -22.35
C THR A 69 -6.98 -28.88 -22.80
N VAL A 70 -6.34 -28.98 -23.94
CA VAL A 70 -5.40 -27.96 -24.44
C VAL A 70 -5.95 -27.36 -25.73
N LEU A 71 -6.07 -26.03 -25.76
CA LEU A 71 -6.21 -25.25 -26.98
C LEU A 71 -4.88 -24.56 -27.26
N GLN A 72 -4.13 -25.04 -28.24
CA GLN A 72 -2.84 -24.46 -28.64
C GLN A 72 -3.05 -23.53 -29.85
N LEU A 73 -2.72 -22.26 -29.67
CA LEU A 73 -2.57 -21.31 -30.78
C LEU A 73 -1.09 -21.23 -31.12
N LYS A 74 -0.72 -21.66 -32.32
CA LYS A 74 0.67 -21.74 -32.77
C LYS A 74 0.86 -20.99 -34.08
N SER A 75 1.83 -20.07 -34.13
CA SER A 75 2.33 -19.49 -35.38
C SER A 75 3.45 -20.40 -35.95
N GLU A 76 3.49 -20.56 -37.28
CA GLU A 76 4.58 -21.17 -38.03
C GLU A 76 5.41 -20.12 -38.78
N GLU A 77 5.47 -18.92 -38.24
CA GLU A 77 6.28 -17.83 -38.78
C GLU A 77 7.76 -18.15 -38.67
N ASP A 78 8.52 -17.96 -39.75
CA ASP A 78 9.94 -18.32 -39.81
C ASP A 78 10.85 -17.45 -38.95
N ALA A 79 10.43 -16.21 -38.67
CA ALA A 79 11.18 -15.24 -37.87
C ALA A 79 10.22 -14.41 -36.99
N ILE A 80 10.11 -14.79 -35.74
CA ILE A 80 9.37 -13.98 -34.76
C ILE A 80 10.30 -12.90 -34.23
N VAL A 81 9.90 -11.65 -34.38
CA VAL A 81 10.63 -10.47 -33.89
C VAL A 81 9.82 -9.74 -32.81
N ALA A 82 10.43 -8.73 -32.18
CA ALA A 82 9.74 -7.91 -31.19
C ALA A 82 8.43 -7.34 -31.76
N ASP A 83 7.39 -7.32 -30.92
CA ASP A 83 6.01 -6.87 -31.22
C ASP A 83 5.18 -7.80 -32.11
N ASP A 84 5.71 -8.94 -32.59
CA ASP A 84 4.90 -9.93 -33.29
C ASP A 84 3.87 -10.59 -32.36
N VAL A 85 2.64 -10.74 -32.87
CA VAL A 85 1.56 -11.44 -32.17
C VAL A 85 1.62 -12.93 -32.50
N ILE A 86 2.08 -13.75 -31.57
CA ILE A 86 2.22 -15.20 -31.71
C ILE A 86 0.84 -15.89 -31.78
N GLY A 87 -0.10 -15.40 -31.00
CA GLY A 87 -1.47 -15.91 -30.97
C GLY A 87 -2.41 -14.97 -30.24
N LYS A 88 -3.68 -15.01 -30.59
CA LYS A 88 -4.70 -14.14 -29.99
C LYS A 88 -6.07 -14.79 -29.92
N ILE A 89 -6.84 -14.35 -28.90
CA ILE A 89 -8.29 -14.57 -28.77
C ILE A 89 -8.94 -13.20 -28.85
N THR A 90 -9.87 -13.01 -29.78
CA THR A 90 -10.58 -11.73 -29.96
C THR A 90 -12.04 -11.88 -29.61
N PHE A 91 -12.61 -10.80 -29.06
CA PHE A 91 -14.03 -10.63 -28.78
C PHE A 91 -14.52 -9.46 -29.63
N THR A 92 -15.41 -9.74 -30.58
CA THR A 92 -15.96 -8.75 -31.47
C THR A 92 -17.48 -8.79 -31.34
N ALA A 93 -18.11 -7.65 -31.10
CA ALA A 93 -19.55 -7.57 -31.11
C ALA A 93 -20.08 -7.70 -32.56
N GLY A 94 -21.27 -8.24 -32.74
CA GLY A 94 -21.96 -8.18 -34.02
C GLY A 94 -22.45 -6.77 -34.32
N ASP A 95 -22.68 -6.48 -35.61
CA ASP A 95 -23.25 -5.21 -36.04
C ASP A 95 -24.68 -5.06 -35.45
N SER A 96 -24.81 -4.15 -34.49
CA SER A 96 -26.10 -3.95 -33.81
C SER A 96 -26.96 -2.86 -34.45
N ASP A 97 -26.38 -1.88 -35.17
CA ASP A 97 -27.11 -0.80 -35.86
C ASP A 97 -26.25 0.07 -36.82
N ASP A 98 -25.64 -0.52 -37.81
CA ASP A 98 -25.10 0.11 -39.02
C ASP A 98 -23.72 0.78 -39.03
N SER A 99 -22.98 1.00 -37.95
CA SER A 99 -21.75 1.81 -38.14
C SER A 99 -20.53 1.54 -37.25
N ASP A 100 -20.62 0.78 -36.19
CA ASP A 100 -19.54 0.78 -35.18
C ASP A 100 -19.04 -0.62 -34.69
N ALA A 101 -19.65 -1.68 -35.15
CA ALA A 101 -19.48 -3.01 -34.53
C ALA A 101 -18.36 -3.88 -35.11
N VAL A 102 -17.60 -3.41 -36.09
CA VAL A 102 -16.54 -4.21 -36.73
C VAL A 102 -15.22 -4.17 -35.97
N ALA A 103 -15.10 -3.32 -34.96
CA ALA A 103 -13.87 -3.21 -34.19
C ALA A 103 -13.78 -4.37 -33.18
N ILE A 104 -12.56 -4.88 -32.95
CA ILE A 104 -12.29 -5.81 -31.86
C ILE A 104 -12.52 -5.07 -30.55
N ALA A 105 -13.54 -5.47 -29.78
CA ALA A 105 -13.93 -4.85 -28.53
C ALA A 105 -12.96 -5.24 -27.38
N ALA A 106 -12.46 -6.48 -27.39
CA ALA A 106 -11.46 -6.95 -26.44
C ALA A 106 -10.59 -8.05 -27.05
N ALA A 107 -9.39 -8.24 -26.53
CA ALA A 107 -8.48 -9.32 -26.90
C ALA A 107 -7.57 -9.77 -25.78
N ILE A 108 -7.12 -11.02 -25.88
CA ILE A 108 -5.97 -11.55 -25.14
C ILE A 108 -4.95 -11.98 -26.19
N GLU A 109 -3.73 -11.44 -26.12
CA GLU A 109 -2.67 -11.68 -27.10
C GLU A 109 -1.36 -12.11 -26.43
N ALA A 110 -0.68 -13.08 -27.03
CA ALA A 110 0.71 -13.39 -26.73
C ALA A 110 1.59 -12.63 -27.72
N VAL A 111 2.44 -11.71 -27.23
CA VAL A 111 3.25 -10.79 -28.04
C VAL A 111 4.72 -10.99 -27.70
N ALA A 112 5.55 -11.17 -28.73
CA ALA A 112 6.99 -11.26 -28.55
C ALA A 112 7.57 -9.95 -28.00
N GLU A 113 8.38 -10.05 -26.94
CA GLU A 113 9.06 -8.87 -26.36
C GLU A 113 10.41 -8.60 -27.04
N ASP A 114 10.95 -9.61 -27.74
CA ASP A 114 12.22 -9.54 -28.45
C ASP A 114 12.24 -10.54 -29.60
N THR A 115 13.28 -10.51 -30.42
CA THR A 115 13.50 -11.49 -31.48
C THR A 115 13.76 -12.88 -30.89
N PHE A 116 13.01 -13.88 -31.35
CA PHE A 116 13.18 -15.26 -30.88
C PHE A 116 14.48 -15.85 -31.35
N ALA A 117 15.16 -16.55 -30.44
CA ALA A 117 16.40 -17.27 -30.66
C ALA A 117 16.39 -18.57 -29.84
N ALA A 118 17.43 -19.37 -29.97
CA ALA A 118 17.54 -20.66 -29.25
C ALA A 118 17.52 -20.50 -27.72
N ASP A 119 17.90 -19.33 -27.22
CA ASP A 119 17.99 -18.96 -25.79
C ASP A 119 17.10 -17.75 -25.42
N ASN A 120 16.28 -17.27 -26.33
CA ASN A 120 15.37 -16.16 -26.12
C ASN A 120 14.01 -16.41 -26.78
N ASN A 121 12.98 -16.52 -25.97
CA ASN A 121 11.57 -16.58 -26.38
C ASN A 121 10.70 -15.68 -25.49
N ALA A 122 11.25 -14.54 -25.09
CA ALA A 122 10.59 -13.59 -24.22
C ALA A 122 9.23 -13.15 -24.81
N THR A 123 8.16 -13.39 -24.08
CA THR A 123 6.77 -13.16 -24.53
C THR A 123 5.97 -12.53 -23.43
N LYS A 124 5.24 -11.46 -23.72
CA LYS A 124 4.23 -10.89 -22.83
C LYS A 124 2.83 -11.41 -23.15
N LEU A 125 1.99 -11.48 -22.12
CA LEU A 125 0.55 -11.67 -22.28
C LEU A 125 -0.13 -10.31 -22.15
N SER A 126 -0.80 -9.86 -23.21
CA SER A 126 -1.46 -8.55 -23.34
C SER A 126 -2.96 -8.71 -23.21
N PHE A 127 -3.59 -7.86 -22.40
CA PHE A 127 -5.04 -7.75 -22.24
C PHE A 127 -5.48 -6.41 -22.80
N LYS A 128 -6.37 -6.47 -23.79
CA LYS A 128 -6.85 -5.30 -24.54
C LYS A 128 -8.34 -5.10 -24.34
N THR A 129 -8.76 -3.87 -24.18
CA THR A 129 -10.16 -3.44 -24.22
C THR A 129 -10.30 -2.12 -24.92
N GLY A 130 -11.47 -1.89 -25.55
CA GLY A 130 -11.86 -0.61 -26.17
C GLY A 130 -13.10 -0.05 -25.49
N ALA A 131 -13.35 1.24 -25.65
CA ALA A 131 -14.60 1.89 -25.25
C ALA A 131 -15.47 2.18 -26.47
N SER A 132 -14.97 3.00 -27.39
CA SER A 132 -15.58 3.34 -28.69
C SER A 132 -14.59 3.22 -29.85
N GLU A 133 -13.38 2.81 -29.55
CA GLU A 133 -12.28 2.56 -30.50
C GLU A 133 -11.88 1.07 -30.50
N ALA A 134 -11.02 0.67 -31.43
CA ALA A 134 -10.43 -0.67 -31.41
C ALA A 134 -9.68 -0.91 -30.09
N ALA A 135 -9.78 -2.14 -29.55
CA ALA A 135 -9.18 -2.54 -28.30
C ALA A 135 -7.67 -2.28 -28.27
N THR A 136 -7.21 -1.55 -27.27
CA THR A 136 -5.80 -1.27 -26.97
C THR A 136 -5.37 -1.95 -25.69
N GLU A 137 -4.07 -2.18 -25.54
CA GLU A 137 -3.51 -2.79 -24.33
C GLU A 137 -3.80 -1.93 -23.11
N LYS A 138 -4.38 -2.50 -22.08
CA LYS A 138 -4.66 -1.86 -20.78
C LYS A 138 -3.83 -2.50 -19.65
N MET A 139 -3.51 -3.78 -19.79
CA MET A 139 -2.74 -4.54 -18.82
C MET A 139 -1.85 -5.54 -19.55
N ALA A 140 -0.64 -5.76 -19.07
CA ALA A 140 0.26 -6.79 -19.57
C ALA A 140 1.00 -7.52 -18.45
N LEU A 141 1.31 -8.80 -18.68
CA LEU A 141 2.24 -9.58 -17.88
C LEU A 141 3.46 -9.91 -18.74
N SER A 142 4.61 -9.34 -18.41
CA SER A 142 5.86 -9.55 -19.15
C SER A 142 6.49 -10.92 -18.88
N SER A 143 7.43 -11.33 -19.70
CA SER A 143 8.27 -12.54 -19.49
C SER A 143 9.06 -12.47 -18.18
N ALA A 144 9.41 -11.29 -17.69
CA ALA A 144 10.06 -11.07 -16.40
C ALA A 144 9.10 -11.14 -15.19
N GLY A 145 7.81 -11.40 -15.40
CA GLY A 145 6.81 -11.47 -14.33
C GLY A 145 6.31 -10.10 -13.84
N VAL A 146 6.52 -9.02 -14.60
CA VAL A 146 6.02 -7.69 -14.27
C VAL A 146 4.59 -7.54 -14.78
N LEU A 147 3.66 -7.26 -13.86
CA LEU A 147 2.29 -6.86 -14.18
C LEU A 147 2.25 -5.34 -14.36
N SER A 148 1.92 -4.88 -15.56
CA SER A 148 1.86 -3.46 -15.91
C SER A 148 0.44 -3.01 -16.22
N ILE A 149 0.06 -1.85 -15.69
CA ILE A 149 -1.10 -1.05 -16.09
C ILE A 149 -0.52 0.21 -16.72
N LEU A 150 -0.68 0.36 -18.04
CA LEU A 150 0.22 1.14 -18.89
C LEU A 150 -0.11 2.62 -19.06
N ALA A 151 -1.13 3.13 -18.40
CA ALA A 151 -1.47 4.55 -18.50
C ALA A 151 -1.81 5.12 -17.12
N ASP A 152 -1.70 6.46 -17.02
CA ASP A 152 -2.09 7.17 -15.80
C ASP A 152 -3.59 6.99 -15.54
N GLY A 153 -3.93 6.86 -14.26
CA GLY A 153 -5.28 6.61 -13.78
C GLY A 153 -5.85 7.77 -12.97
N SER A 154 -7.14 7.70 -12.69
CA SER A 154 -7.82 8.66 -11.82
C SER A 154 -8.84 7.94 -10.94
N GLY A 155 -8.38 7.24 -9.92
CA GLY A 155 -9.26 6.51 -9.02
C GLY A 155 -10.09 5.43 -9.74
N THR A 156 -11.42 5.56 -9.78
CA THR A 156 -12.32 4.59 -10.44
C THR A 156 -12.49 4.81 -11.95
N SER A 157 -11.96 5.87 -12.52
CA SER A 157 -12.28 6.29 -13.88
C SER A 157 -11.40 5.65 -14.95
N SER A 158 -10.15 5.34 -14.66
CA SER A 158 -9.20 4.74 -15.60
C SER A 158 -7.98 4.15 -14.92
N ASN A 159 -7.40 3.11 -15.51
CA ASN A 159 -6.09 2.54 -15.22
C ASN A 159 -5.71 2.46 -13.72
N SER A 160 -6.60 1.87 -12.94
CA SER A 160 -6.49 1.73 -11.49
C SER A 160 -6.72 0.27 -11.09
N ILE A 161 -6.15 -0.14 -9.96
CA ILE A 161 -6.58 -1.32 -9.24
C ILE A 161 -7.63 -0.86 -8.23
N VAL A 162 -8.86 -1.38 -8.37
CA VAL A 162 -9.99 -1.01 -7.52
C VAL A 162 -10.49 -2.25 -6.80
N LEU A 163 -10.61 -2.18 -5.48
CA LEU A 163 -11.07 -3.28 -4.63
C LEU A 163 -12.24 -2.83 -3.77
N GLY A 164 -13.16 -3.77 -3.51
CA GLY A 164 -14.39 -3.53 -2.76
C GLY A 164 -15.59 -3.22 -3.66
N ALA A 165 -16.81 -3.57 -3.23
CA ALA A 165 -18.04 -3.36 -3.99
C ALA A 165 -18.37 -1.87 -4.19
N GLY A 166 -17.93 -1.03 -3.25
CA GLY A 166 -18.03 0.43 -3.31
C GLY A 166 -16.84 1.12 -3.99
N SER A 167 -15.89 0.33 -4.55
CA SER A 167 -14.62 0.87 -5.07
C SER A 167 -13.79 1.56 -4.00
N ASP A 168 -13.78 0.99 -2.81
CA ASP A 168 -13.29 1.62 -1.58
C ASP A 168 -11.77 1.80 -1.58
N LEU A 169 -11.01 0.75 -1.92
CA LEU A 169 -9.54 0.85 -2.05
C LEU A 169 -9.15 1.03 -3.51
N GLN A 170 -8.37 2.07 -3.80
CA GLN A 170 -7.89 2.43 -5.12
C GLN A 170 -6.37 2.58 -5.10
N ILE A 171 -5.67 1.95 -6.08
CA ILE A 171 -4.23 2.10 -6.28
C ILE A 171 -4.00 2.56 -7.70
N PHE A 172 -3.40 3.73 -7.89
CA PHE A 172 -3.18 4.34 -9.20
C PHE A 172 -2.04 5.37 -9.19
N HIS A 173 -1.61 5.79 -10.39
CA HIS A 173 -0.72 6.92 -10.62
C HIS A 173 -1.42 7.91 -11.54
N ASP A 174 -1.41 9.21 -11.22
CA ASP A 174 -2.15 10.26 -11.95
C ASP A 174 -1.27 11.06 -12.94
N GLY A 175 -0.07 10.58 -13.23
CA GLY A 175 0.93 11.29 -14.05
C GLY A 175 1.89 12.15 -13.22
N SER A 176 1.60 12.34 -11.93
CA SER A 176 2.43 13.12 -11.00
C SER A 176 2.67 12.40 -9.69
N HIS A 177 1.64 11.74 -9.16
CA HIS A 177 1.65 11.12 -7.84
C HIS A 177 1.10 9.69 -7.89
N SER A 178 1.61 8.84 -6.99
CA SER A 178 1.09 7.50 -6.75
C SER A 178 0.21 7.50 -5.51
N TYR A 179 -0.95 6.82 -5.61
CA TYR A 179 -1.96 6.79 -4.56
C TYR A 179 -2.25 5.37 -4.10
N ILE A 180 -2.39 5.21 -2.80
CA ILE A 180 -3.13 4.13 -2.14
C ILE A 180 -4.25 4.85 -1.39
N ASN A 181 -5.46 4.83 -1.94
CA ASN A 181 -6.57 5.68 -1.52
C ASN A 181 -7.74 4.82 -1.01
N GLU A 182 -8.06 4.97 0.27
CA GLU A 182 -9.25 4.39 0.90
C GLU A 182 -10.35 5.45 0.88
N THR A 183 -11.44 5.17 0.16
CA THR A 183 -12.57 6.10 -0.04
C THR A 183 -13.86 5.65 0.64
N GLY A 184 -13.87 4.46 1.25
CA GLY A 184 -15.00 3.93 2.01
C GLY A 184 -15.10 4.51 3.43
N ASP A 185 -15.99 3.94 4.23
CA ASP A 185 -16.18 4.32 5.64
C ASP A 185 -15.12 3.70 6.57
N GLY A 186 -14.22 2.89 6.02
CA GLY A 186 -13.18 2.17 6.75
C GLY A 186 -11.88 2.95 6.92
N SER A 187 -10.84 2.25 7.37
CA SER A 187 -9.48 2.79 7.52
C SER A 187 -8.51 1.99 6.63
N LEU A 188 -7.55 2.65 6.04
CA LEU A 188 -6.39 1.97 5.47
C LEU A 188 -5.52 1.43 6.62
N ILE A 189 -5.49 0.11 6.79
CA ILE A 189 -4.73 -0.55 7.85
C ILE A 189 -3.49 -1.21 7.24
N LEU A 190 -2.31 -0.69 7.62
CA LEU A 190 -1.02 -1.30 7.30
C LEU A 190 -0.56 -2.16 8.49
N LYS A 191 -0.36 -3.47 8.27
CA LYS A 191 0.04 -4.41 9.32
C LYS A 191 1.39 -5.05 8.98
N GLY A 192 2.29 -5.07 9.97
CA GLY A 192 3.58 -5.73 9.86
C GLY A 192 4.25 -5.76 11.24
N SER A 193 5.35 -6.46 11.38
CA SER A 193 6.22 -6.38 12.57
C SER A 193 6.86 -4.99 12.70
N SER A 194 6.96 -4.27 11.59
CA SER A 194 7.40 -2.88 11.51
C SER A 194 6.74 -2.22 10.31
N VAL A 195 6.40 -0.93 10.43
CA VAL A 195 5.96 -0.07 9.33
C VAL A 195 6.93 1.08 9.22
N ALA A 196 7.55 1.25 8.06
CA ALA A 196 8.49 2.33 7.79
C ALA A 196 8.05 3.16 6.59
N LEU A 197 8.23 4.48 6.67
CA LEU A 197 8.17 5.40 5.54
C LEU A 197 9.59 5.83 5.19
N GLN A 198 9.97 5.64 3.94
CA GLN A 198 11.31 5.93 3.45
C GLN A 198 11.27 6.79 2.19
N SER A 199 12.32 7.55 1.97
CA SER A 199 12.56 8.23 0.70
C SER A 199 12.91 7.23 -0.41
N SER A 200 12.90 7.67 -1.67
CA SER A 200 13.33 6.84 -2.82
C SER A 200 14.80 6.38 -2.71
N GLY A 201 15.62 7.09 -1.94
CA GLY A 201 17.00 6.73 -1.63
C GLY A 201 17.17 5.77 -0.45
N GLY A 202 16.06 5.33 0.17
CA GLY A 202 16.08 4.41 1.32
C GLY A 202 16.28 5.10 2.68
N GLU A 203 16.29 6.43 2.74
CA GLU A 203 16.36 7.16 4.00
C GLU A 203 15.06 7.00 4.78
N THR A 204 15.15 6.58 6.05
CA THR A 204 13.99 6.43 6.92
C THR A 204 13.51 7.79 7.43
N MET A 205 12.21 8.08 7.24
CA MET A 205 11.53 9.27 7.75
C MET A 205 10.69 8.96 9.00
N VAL A 206 10.00 7.81 8.98
CA VAL A 206 9.19 7.30 10.08
C VAL A 206 9.44 5.81 10.22
N ASN A 207 9.55 5.31 11.45
CA ASN A 207 9.55 3.89 11.75
C ASN A 207 8.65 3.61 12.96
N ALA A 208 7.77 2.63 12.83
CA ALA A 208 6.92 2.12 13.90
C ALA A 208 7.13 0.61 14.05
N ALA A 209 7.65 0.16 15.18
CA ALA A 209 7.95 -1.24 15.44
C ALA A 209 6.96 -1.84 16.44
N THR A 210 6.61 -3.11 16.25
CA THR A 210 5.80 -3.88 17.22
C THR A 210 6.56 -3.97 18.56
N ASP A 211 5.85 -3.70 19.68
CA ASP A 211 6.39 -3.67 21.03
C ASP A 211 7.61 -2.74 21.19
N GLY A 212 7.79 -1.81 20.27
CA GLY A 212 8.89 -0.88 20.19
C GLY A 212 8.44 0.57 20.05
N ALA A 213 9.40 1.43 19.73
CA ALA A 213 9.18 2.85 19.57
C ALA A 213 8.58 3.21 18.20
N VAL A 214 7.80 4.29 18.17
CA VAL A 214 7.61 5.09 16.97
C VAL A 214 8.69 6.16 16.95
N THR A 215 9.49 6.21 15.87
CA THR A 215 10.56 7.17 15.68
C THR A 215 10.34 8.04 14.45
N LEU A 216 10.60 9.33 14.60
CA LEU A 216 10.62 10.30 13.50
C LEU A 216 12.06 10.77 13.27
N TYR A 217 12.45 10.85 12.01
CA TYR A 217 13.80 11.20 11.61
C TYR A 217 13.83 12.51 10.80
N TYR A 218 14.95 13.17 10.84
CA TYR A 218 15.33 14.25 9.93
C TYR A 218 16.80 14.06 9.57
N ASP A 219 17.10 13.89 8.30
CA ASP A 219 18.45 13.67 7.78
C ASP A 219 19.17 12.54 8.54
N ASN A 220 18.56 11.34 8.54
CA ASN A 220 19.00 10.12 9.24
C ASN A 220 19.20 10.26 10.76
N ALA A 221 18.88 11.40 11.35
CA ALA A 221 18.97 11.62 12.80
C ALA A 221 17.59 11.53 13.46
N ILE A 222 17.48 10.74 14.54
CA ILE A 222 16.27 10.65 15.34
C ILE A 222 15.98 12.02 15.98
N LYS A 223 14.75 12.52 15.78
CA LYS A 223 14.24 13.76 16.38
C LYS A 223 13.18 13.56 17.44
N LEU A 224 12.34 12.50 17.28
CA LEU A 224 11.30 12.16 18.24
C LEU A 224 11.22 10.65 18.39
N THR A 225 11.07 10.18 19.65
CA THR A 225 10.93 8.75 19.97
C THR A 225 9.89 8.56 21.06
N THR A 226 8.92 7.63 20.86
CA THR A 226 8.06 7.19 21.95
C THR A 226 8.82 6.22 22.87
N VAL A 227 8.70 6.40 24.19
CA VAL A 227 9.33 5.55 25.20
C VAL A 227 8.28 5.16 26.25
N THR A 228 8.59 4.18 27.10
CA THR A 228 7.65 3.68 28.14
C THR A 228 7.06 4.79 29.00
N GLY A 229 7.80 5.85 29.27
CA GLY A 229 7.36 6.96 30.14
C GLY A 229 6.84 8.19 29.37
N GLY A 230 6.76 8.16 28.03
CA GLY A 230 6.33 9.33 27.27
C GLY A 230 7.01 9.47 25.91
N VAL A 231 7.53 10.66 25.62
CA VAL A 231 8.19 11.00 24.35
C VAL A 231 9.53 11.70 24.64
N THR A 232 10.56 11.29 23.93
CA THR A 232 11.86 11.98 23.92
C THR A 232 11.98 12.81 22.63
N VAL A 233 12.35 14.08 22.77
CA VAL A 233 12.70 14.99 21.66
C VAL A 233 14.20 15.24 21.68
N ASN A 234 14.88 14.86 20.61
CA ASN A 234 16.32 15.11 20.42
C ASN A 234 16.53 16.45 19.73
N GLY A 235 16.63 17.51 20.51
CA GLY A 235 16.77 18.89 20.05
C GLY A 235 15.87 19.86 20.79
N THR A 236 15.47 20.94 20.12
CA THR A 236 14.62 21.97 20.70
C THR A 236 13.15 21.65 20.43
N LEU A 237 12.31 21.73 21.47
CA LEU A 237 10.86 21.73 21.35
C LEU A 237 10.37 23.18 21.39
N THR A 238 9.79 23.67 20.30
CA THR A 238 9.12 24.95 20.23
C THR A 238 7.63 24.74 20.25
N ALA A 239 6.93 25.31 21.23
CA ALA A 239 5.49 25.21 21.38
C ALA A 239 4.90 26.59 21.70
N THR A 240 3.70 26.87 21.22
CA THR A 240 2.95 28.09 21.58
C THR A 240 2.59 28.08 23.06
N THR A 241 2.25 26.92 23.61
CA THR A 241 1.91 26.72 25.02
C THR A 241 2.24 25.30 25.44
N VAL A 242 2.84 25.15 26.60
CA VAL A 242 3.00 23.85 27.27
C VAL A 242 2.12 23.83 28.50
N THR A 243 1.18 22.89 28.58
CA THR A 243 0.27 22.73 29.73
C THR A 243 0.60 21.42 30.43
N GLU A 244 0.91 21.50 31.73
CA GLU A 244 1.20 20.35 32.56
C GLU A 244 -0.04 19.97 33.39
N THR A 245 -0.37 18.68 33.41
CA THR A 245 -1.49 18.18 34.24
C THR A 245 -1.13 18.28 35.72
N SER A 246 -1.98 18.96 36.53
CA SER A 246 -1.73 19.21 37.93
C SER A 246 -2.98 19.02 38.83
N ASP A 247 -3.89 18.11 38.43
CA ASP A 247 -5.13 17.82 39.14
C ASP A 247 -4.82 17.16 40.52
N GLU A 248 -5.51 17.63 41.58
CA GLU A 248 -5.38 17.11 42.93
C GLU A 248 -5.66 15.59 43.02
N ARG A 249 -6.62 15.10 42.23
CA ARG A 249 -7.00 13.66 42.19
C ARG A 249 -5.88 12.72 41.74
N LEU A 250 -4.85 13.25 41.12
CA LEU A 250 -3.68 12.50 40.66
C LEU A 250 -2.51 12.56 41.66
N LYS A 251 -2.71 13.18 42.82
CA LYS A 251 -1.67 13.43 43.82
C LYS A 251 -2.06 12.79 45.14
N SER A 252 -1.08 12.26 45.86
CA SER A 252 -1.18 11.75 47.21
C SER A 252 -0.15 12.43 48.14
N ASP A 253 -0.34 12.36 49.43
CA ASP A 253 0.59 12.91 50.42
C ASP A 253 0.97 14.38 50.24
N ILE A 254 -0.01 15.21 49.87
CA ILE A 254 0.21 16.62 49.59
C ILE A 254 0.69 17.34 50.85
N LYS A 255 1.90 17.90 50.78
CA LYS A 255 2.55 18.65 51.85
C LYS A 255 3.14 19.96 51.34
N ILE A 256 3.24 20.95 52.21
CA ILE A 256 3.93 22.20 51.89
C ILE A 256 5.42 21.94 51.77
N ILE A 257 6.07 22.58 50.81
CA ILE A 257 7.53 22.51 50.64
C ILE A 257 8.18 23.36 51.76
N GLU A 258 8.90 22.71 52.63
CA GLU A 258 9.61 23.39 53.73
C GLU A 258 10.93 23.96 53.29
N ASN A 259 11.36 25.08 53.94
CA ASN A 259 12.65 25.75 53.71
C ASN A 259 12.84 26.17 52.22
N GLY A 260 11.81 26.74 51.62
CA GLY A 260 11.83 27.14 50.21
C GLY A 260 12.94 28.13 49.91
N LEU A 261 13.12 29.16 50.76
CA LEU A 261 14.18 30.15 50.57
C LEU A 261 15.56 29.58 50.65
N ASP A 262 15.84 28.73 51.65
CA ASP A 262 17.13 28.06 51.78
C ASP A 262 17.49 27.18 50.60
N LYS A 263 16.50 26.46 50.06
CA LYS A 263 16.68 25.62 48.86
C LYS A 263 17.07 26.50 47.67
N VAL A 264 16.39 27.61 47.44
CA VAL A 264 16.73 28.52 46.34
C VAL A 264 18.08 29.17 46.51
N MET A 265 18.43 29.61 47.73
CA MET A 265 19.73 30.24 48.05
C MET A 265 20.92 29.28 47.89
N ASN A 266 20.70 27.99 48.04
CA ASN A 266 21.73 26.95 47.82
C ASN A 266 21.83 26.52 46.36
N MET A 267 20.90 26.90 45.46
CA MET A 267 21.00 26.64 44.03
C MET A 267 21.85 27.70 43.33
N ARG A 268 22.50 27.29 42.29
CA ARG A 268 23.35 28.15 41.46
C ARG A 268 22.84 28.26 40.06
N GLY A 269 22.44 29.46 39.62
CA GLY A 269 22.22 29.77 38.22
C GLY A 269 23.55 29.93 37.48
N VAL A 270 23.69 29.32 36.32
CA VAL A 270 24.92 29.33 35.53
C VAL A 270 24.69 29.74 34.08
N ARG A 271 25.71 30.32 33.48
CA ARG A 271 25.87 30.44 32.03
C ARG A 271 26.76 29.30 31.56
N PHE A 272 26.42 28.68 30.43
CA PHE A 272 27.20 27.60 29.83
C PHE A 272 27.06 27.64 28.31
N THR A 273 27.94 26.91 27.62
CA THR A 273 27.87 26.70 26.16
C THR A 273 27.45 25.26 25.90
N ARG A 274 26.50 25.07 25.00
CA ARG A 274 26.10 23.78 24.47
C ARG A 274 25.88 23.94 22.95
N ASP A 275 26.43 23.04 22.16
CA ASP A 275 26.36 23.06 20.68
C ASP A 275 26.89 24.39 20.09
N ASN A 276 27.91 24.98 20.72
CA ASN A 276 28.53 26.28 20.41
C ASN A 276 27.61 27.50 20.63
N GLU A 277 26.47 27.33 21.27
CA GLU A 277 25.53 28.41 21.61
C GLU A 277 25.52 28.69 23.11
N PRO A 278 25.40 29.98 23.54
CA PRO A 278 25.30 30.36 24.94
C PRO A 278 23.92 30.05 25.51
N HIS A 279 23.93 29.45 26.68
CA HIS A 279 22.72 29.13 27.44
C HIS A 279 22.83 29.58 28.89
N ILE A 280 21.67 29.62 29.57
CA ILE A 280 21.55 29.83 31.02
C ILE A 280 20.68 28.69 31.59
N GLY A 281 20.96 28.33 32.84
CA GLY A 281 20.17 27.28 33.53
C GLY A 281 20.83 26.91 34.86
N VAL A 282 20.56 25.67 35.28
CA VAL A 282 21.13 25.07 36.48
C VAL A 282 21.88 23.78 36.11
N ILE A 283 22.73 23.30 37.01
CA ILE A 283 23.42 22.00 36.85
C ILE A 283 22.60 20.91 37.57
N ALA A 284 22.11 19.92 36.85
CA ALA A 284 21.23 18.88 37.38
C ALA A 284 21.84 18.17 38.62
N GLN A 285 23.15 17.85 38.58
CA GLN A 285 23.87 17.22 39.69
C GLN A 285 23.99 18.09 40.93
N GLU A 286 23.90 19.41 40.79
CA GLU A 286 23.88 20.35 41.95
C GLU A 286 22.46 20.44 42.50
N VAL A 287 21.45 20.57 41.64
CA VAL A 287 20.04 20.62 42.02
C VAL A 287 19.59 19.35 42.71
N GLU A 288 20.04 18.17 42.25
CA GLU A 288 19.72 16.86 42.84
C GLU A 288 20.06 16.78 44.33
N LYS A 289 21.14 17.44 44.78
CA LYS A 289 21.54 17.47 46.17
C LYS A 289 20.63 18.32 47.06
N ILE A 290 19.83 19.17 46.47
CA ILE A 290 18.97 20.16 47.15
C ILE A 290 17.50 19.77 46.99
N ILE A 291 17.09 19.38 45.78
CA ILE A 291 15.72 19.02 45.41
C ILE A 291 15.78 17.85 44.44
N PRO A 292 16.01 16.61 44.91
CA PRO A 292 16.13 15.45 44.03
C PRO A 292 14.84 15.18 43.23
N GLU A 293 13.67 15.61 43.71
CA GLU A 293 12.36 15.36 43.11
C GLU A 293 12.17 16.03 41.75
N VAL A 294 12.97 17.04 41.41
CA VAL A 294 12.91 17.72 40.11
C VAL A 294 13.96 17.22 39.12
N VAL A 295 14.76 16.23 39.50
CA VAL A 295 15.83 15.66 38.66
C VAL A 295 15.44 14.27 38.22
N THR A 296 15.59 13.98 36.94
CA THR A 296 15.34 12.65 36.35
C THR A 296 16.68 12.09 35.83
N ASP A 297 16.94 10.82 36.18
CA ASP A 297 18.05 10.05 35.66
C ASP A 297 17.79 9.56 34.24
N GLY A 298 18.83 9.45 33.45
CA GLY A 298 18.87 8.98 32.08
C GLY A 298 20.32 8.92 31.63
N ASP A 299 20.58 8.81 30.34
CA ASP A 299 21.93 8.92 29.77
C ASP A 299 22.57 10.25 30.19
N TYR A 300 21.76 11.28 30.26
CA TYR A 300 22.07 12.57 30.88
C TYR A 300 20.99 12.95 31.87
N LYS A 301 21.39 13.45 33.04
CA LYS A 301 20.42 13.97 34.03
C LYS A 301 19.68 15.18 33.47
N SER A 302 18.37 15.25 33.74
CA SER A 302 17.50 16.35 33.31
C SER A 302 16.79 17.00 34.49
N VAL A 303 16.39 18.25 34.35
CA VAL A 303 15.68 19.02 35.38
C VAL A 303 14.27 19.41 34.88
N ALA A 304 13.25 19.07 35.66
CA ALA A 304 11.88 19.51 35.43
C ALA A 304 11.72 20.96 35.89
N TYR A 305 12.05 21.92 35.04
CA TYR A 305 12.02 23.34 35.37
C TYR A 305 10.62 23.83 35.80
N GLY A 306 9.54 23.30 35.22
CA GLY A 306 8.17 23.63 35.64
C GLY A 306 7.91 23.30 37.09
N ASN A 307 8.44 22.19 37.61
CA ASN A 307 8.25 21.77 38.99
C ASN A 307 8.98 22.68 40.01
N MET A 308 10.00 23.39 39.59
CA MET A 308 10.71 24.36 40.44
C MET A 308 9.83 25.55 40.88
N VAL A 309 8.74 25.81 40.14
CA VAL A 309 7.78 26.90 40.49
C VAL A 309 7.21 26.70 41.90
N GLY A 310 6.92 25.46 42.33
CA GLY A 310 6.45 25.16 43.67
C GLY A 310 7.44 25.62 44.76
N VAL A 311 8.72 25.37 44.55
CA VAL A 311 9.82 25.78 45.45
C VAL A 311 9.95 27.29 45.48
N LEU A 312 9.86 27.95 44.32
CA LEU A 312 9.92 29.42 44.22
C LEU A 312 8.74 30.11 44.93
N ILE A 313 7.55 29.52 44.88
CA ILE A 313 6.37 30.01 45.60
C ILE A 313 6.63 30.04 47.10
N GLU A 314 7.13 28.95 47.68
CA GLU A 314 7.42 28.88 49.10
C GLU A 314 8.62 29.76 49.49
N ALA A 315 9.67 29.83 48.65
CA ALA A 315 10.79 30.73 48.85
C ALA A 315 10.37 32.23 48.93
N VAL A 316 9.45 32.64 48.07
CA VAL A 316 8.92 34.02 48.13
C VAL A 316 8.11 34.27 49.41
N LYS A 317 7.34 33.28 49.87
CA LYS A 317 6.59 33.37 51.14
C LYS A 317 7.54 33.45 52.34
N ASP A 318 8.59 32.64 52.39
CA ASP A 318 9.61 32.68 53.42
C ASP A 318 10.32 34.06 53.47
N LEU A 319 10.75 34.57 52.31
CA LEU A 319 11.38 35.87 52.17
C LEU A 319 10.44 37.01 52.65
N LYS A 320 9.16 36.92 52.30
CA LYS A 320 8.16 37.89 52.75
C LYS A 320 8.01 37.88 54.27
N LYS A 321 8.00 36.72 54.88
CA LYS A 321 7.93 36.55 56.34
C LYS A 321 9.17 37.16 57.02
N GLU A 322 10.38 36.85 56.57
CA GLU A 322 11.61 37.45 57.12
C GLU A 322 11.63 38.98 56.99
N LEU A 323 11.17 39.51 55.86
CA LEU A 323 11.10 40.94 55.63
C LEU A 323 10.10 41.62 56.60
N ASP A 324 8.96 41.00 56.88
CA ASP A 324 7.95 41.51 57.82
C ASP A 324 8.45 41.44 59.28
N GLU A 325 9.17 40.40 59.64
CA GLU A 325 9.83 40.29 60.96
C GLU A 325 10.91 41.36 61.11
N HIS A 326 11.72 41.57 60.11
CA HIS A 326 12.75 42.65 60.11
C HIS A 326 12.10 44.05 60.24
N LYS A 327 11.02 44.34 59.53
CA LYS A 327 10.29 45.62 59.63
C LYS A 327 9.72 45.85 61.02
N LYS A 328 9.23 44.80 61.69
CA LYS A 328 8.71 44.87 63.08
C LYS A 328 9.84 45.13 64.08
N GLY A 329 11.04 44.56 63.85
CA GLY A 329 12.23 44.79 64.66
C GLY A 329 12.86 46.19 64.48
N CYS A 330 12.64 46.82 63.33
CA CYS A 330 13.13 48.14 63.00
C CYS A 330 12.21 49.29 63.48
N THR A 331 11.45 49.15 64.55
CA THR A 331 10.80 50.28 65.24
C THR A 331 11.85 51.03 66.07
N CYS A 332 12.87 51.55 65.42
CA CYS A 332 13.81 52.46 65.98
C CYS A 332 13.46 53.90 65.63
N GLY A 333 12.96 54.63 66.61
CA GLY A 333 13.15 56.08 66.73
C GLY A 333 12.17 56.93 65.92
N SER A 334 10.90 56.95 66.37
CA SER A 334 10.18 58.24 66.43
C SER A 334 10.50 58.87 67.79
N ASN A 335 11.67 59.44 67.86
CA ASN A 335 11.93 60.39 68.92
C ASN A 335 12.03 61.76 68.23
N ASN A 336 11.00 62.58 68.49
CA ASN A 336 10.87 64.10 68.50
C ASN A 336 11.57 64.88 67.41
#